data_abc0431aeea1d9c03316f9b2846ab8be
#
_entry.id   abc0431aeea1d9c03316f9b2846ab8be
#
_cell.length_a   1.000
_cell.length_b   1.000
_cell.length_c   1.000
_cell.angle_alpha   90.00
_cell.angle_beta   90.00
_cell.angle_gamma   90.00
#
_symmetry.space_group_name_H-M   'P 1'
#
loop_
_entity.id
_entity.type
_entity.pdbx_description
1 polymer ?
#
loop_
_entity_poly.entity_id
_entity_poly.type
_entity_poly.pdbx_seq_one_letter_code
_entity_poly.pdbx_strand_id
1 'polypeptide(L)'
;SAVILAYYHPVDVELVTAESELNSTVCSLMIVLFSVFTITIILNVQQKKQAEELTSLSRQLEQAADHDALTGLYNRRYLNRYLERLAQKGKKDVYAALIDLDFFKKVNDEYGHAFGDEVLIEFARILERNLIADGIAVRFGGEEFMLILPDVTEEEIRRMLAKVRADYILFGKQKKNRAFTFSCGVEQFADGMDVSDVYRQADEKLYLAKERGRDRVIIDR
;
A
#
# COMPACT_ATOMS: atom_id res chain seq x y z
N SER A 1 -37.00 21.63 91.32
CA SER A 1 -36.92 21.26 89.89
C SER A 1 -36.70 22.52 89.05
N ALA A 2 -35.42 22.77 88.65
CA ALA A 2 -35.08 23.88 87.76
C ALA A 2 -35.25 23.40 86.33
N VAL A 3 -36.25 23.91 85.66
CA VAL A 3 -36.42 23.73 84.21
C VAL A 3 -35.48 24.75 83.57
N ILE A 4 -34.36 24.22 83.01
CA ILE A 4 -33.50 25.00 82.12
C ILE A 4 -34.25 25.12 80.78
N LEU A 5 -34.91 26.20 80.57
CA LEU A 5 -35.39 26.64 79.24
C LEU A 5 -34.14 27.07 78.46
N ALA A 6 -33.59 26.19 77.62
CA ALA A 6 -32.63 26.63 76.68
C ALA A 6 -33.28 27.53 75.64
N TYR A 7 -32.94 28.82 75.71
CA TYR A 7 -33.27 29.80 74.69
C TYR A 7 -32.51 29.44 73.45
N TYR A 8 -33.09 28.64 72.57
CA TYR A 8 -32.61 28.54 71.19
C TYR A 8 -32.93 29.84 70.49
N HIS A 9 -31.93 30.61 70.20
CA HIS A 9 -32.09 31.82 69.42
C HIS A 9 -32.53 31.39 68.00
N PRO A 10 -33.67 31.96 67.48
CA PRO A 10 -34.16 31.60 66.15
C PRO A 10 -33.11 31.86 65.04
N VAL A 11 -32.17 32.76 65.24
CA VAL A 11 -31.03 33.08 64.36
C VAL A 11 -30.05 31.89 64.20
N ASP A 12 -29.84 31.07 65.27
CA ASP A 12 -28.95 29.94 65.19
C ASP A 12 -29.54 28.78 64.39
N VAL A 13 -30.87 28.62 64.42
CA VAL A 13 -31.57 27.56 63.62
C VAL A 13 -31.58 27.93 62.15
N GLU A 14 -31.81 29.19 61.80
CA GLU A 14 -31.75 29.64 60.40
C GLU A 14 -30.35 29.54 59.83
N LEU A 15 -29.28 29.81 60.56
CA LEU A 15 -27.90 29.65 60.14
C LEU A 15 -27.56 28.19 59.91
N VAL A 16 -27.92 27.25 60.78
CA VAL A 16 -27.67 25.83 60.66
C VAL A 16 -28.44 25.23 59.49
N THR A 17 -29.68 25.66 59.25
CA THR A 17 -30.43 25.17 58.05
C THR A 17 -29.87 25.74 56.77
N ALA A 18 -29.48 27.01 56.68
CA ALA A 18 -28.82 27.57 55.51
C ALA A 18 -27.49 26.91 55.17
N GLU A 19 -26.68 26.60 56.19
CA GLU A 19 -25.41 25.88 56.03
C GLU A 19 -25.62 24.44 55.54
N SER A 20 -26.64 23.72 56.03
CA SER A 20 -26.98 22.37 55.57
C SER A 20 -27.50 22.34 54.13
N GLU A 21 -28.29 23.34 53.72
CA GLU A 21 -28.76 23.48 52.34
C GLU A 21 -27.60 23.80 51.37
N LEU A 22 -26.68 24.70 51.79
CA LEU A 22 -25.50 25.02 51.00
C LEU A 22 -24.62 23.77 50.82
N ASN A 23 -24.35 23.01 51.88
CA ASN A 23 -23.56 21.80 51.82
C ASN A 23 -24.21 20.74 50.93
N SER A 24 -25.53 20.56 51.00
CA SER A 24 -26.28 19.66 50.13
C SER A 24 -26.19 20.06 48.66
N THR A 25 -26.27 21.34 48.38
CA THR A 25 -26.14 21.88 47.00
C THR A 25 -24.72 21.68 46.45
N VAL A 26 -23.71 21.96 47.27
CA VAL A 26 -22.29 21.72 46.88
C VAL A 26 -22.02 20.24 46.62
N CYS A 27 -22.49 19.33 47.46
CA CYS A 27 -22.38 17.90 47.26
C CYS A 27 -23.06 17.43 45.94
N SER A 28 -24.26 17.93 45.68
CA SER A 28 -24.97 17.61 44.45
C SER A 28 -24.22 18.11 43.21
N LEU A 29 -23.67 19.30 43.25
CA LEU A 29 -22.85 19.87 42.17
C LEU A 29 -21.58 19.03 41.94
N MET A 30 -20.89 18.62 42.98
CA MET A 30 -19.70 17.77 42.93
C MET A 30 -20.01 16.41 42.27
N ILE A 31 -21.14 15.79 42.60
CA ILE A 31 -21.58 14.53 42.00
C ILE A 31 -21.84 14.71 40.51
N VAL A 32 -22.50 15.79 40.12
CA VAL A 32 -22.75 16.07 38.68
C VAL A 32 -21.43 16.29 37.93
N LEU A 33 -20.53 17.11 38.47
CA LEU A 33 -19.21 17.36 37.86
C LEU A 33 -18.40 16.07 37.72
N PHE A 34 -18.38 15.22 38.75
CA PHE A 34 -17.70 13.93 38.71
C PHE A 34 -18.32 13.00 37.67
N SER A 35 -19.66 12.97 37.59
CA SER A 35 -20.37 12.18 36.58
C SER A 35 -20.05 12.65 35.13
N VAL A 36 -20.06 13.95 34.89
CA VAL A 36 -19.69 14.52 33.59
C VAL A 36 -18.25 14.21 33.25
N PHE A 37 -17.32 14.32 34.19
CA PHE A 37 -15.92 14.00 34.00
C PHE A 37 -15.71 12.53 33.65
N THR A 38 -16.35 11.62 34.40
CA THR A 38 -16.25 10.16 34.11
C THR A 38 -16.84 9.80 32.76
N ILE A 39 -18.00 10.37 32.39
CA ILE A 39 -18.63 10.17 31.09
C ILE A 39 -17.69 10.68 29.97
N THR A 40 -17.08 11.85 30.15
CA THR A 40 -16.15 12.42 29.17
C THR A 40 -14.94 11.52 28.96
N ILE A 41 -14.37 10.97 30.05
CA ILE A 41 -13.26 10.00 29.94
C ILE A 41 -13.69 8.76 29.16
N ILE A 42 -14.84 8.18 29.50
CA ILE A 42 -15.36 6.99 28.84
C ILE A 42 -15.57 7.24 27.35
N LEU A 43 -16.19 8.36 26.99
CA LEU A 43 -16.41 8.74 25.59
C LEU A 43 -15.10 8.94 24.84
N ASN A 44 -14.11 9.60 25.44
CA ASN A 44 -12.79 9.79 24.82
C ASN A 44 -12.08 8.46 24.59
N VAL A 45 -12.13 7.53 25.54
CA VAL A 45 -11.54 6.19 25.39
C VAL A 45 -12.24 5.40 24.27
N GLN A 46 -13.59 5.47 24.23
CA GLN A 46 -14.35 4.80 23.16
C GLN A 46 -14.05 5.38 21.78
N GLN A 47 -14.00 6.71 21.64
CA GLN A 47 -13.66 7.38 20.39
C GLN A 47 -12.26 7.00 19.91
N LYS A 48 -11.28 6.96 20.83
CA LYS A 48 -9.92 6.55 20.50
C LYS A 48 -9.89 5.11 19.97
N LYS A 49 -10.57 4.19 20.63
CA LYS A 49 -10.65 2.78 20.22
C LYS A 49 -11.31 2.63 18.83
N GLN A 50 -12.42 3.32 18.59
CA GLN A 50 -13.09 3.31 17.29
C GLN A 50 -12.21 3.89 16.18
N ALA A 51 -11.46 4.96 16.44
CA ALA A 51 -10.53 5.53 15.48
C ALA A 51 -9.38 4.55 15.14
N GLU A 52 -8.85 3.83 16.14
CA GLU A 52 -7.83 2.80 15.94
C GLU A 52 -8.36 1.62 15.11
N GLU A 53 -9.57 1.13 15.40
CA GLU A 53 -10.24 0.07 14.63
C GLU A 53 -10.50 0.50 13.18
N LEU A 54 -11.01 1.69 12.96
CA LEU A 54 -11.25 2.24 11.63
C LEU A 54 -9.95 2.39 10.83
N THR A 55 -8.89 2.87 11.47
CA THR A 55 -7.56 2.99 10.86
C THR A 55 -6.99 1.62 10.48
N SER A 56 -7.15 0.61 11.34
CA SER A 56 -6.68 -0.75 11.06
C SER A 56 -7.43 -1.39 9.91
N LEU A 57 -8.77 -1.24 9.88
CA LEU A 57 -9.63 -1.73 8.80
C LEU A 57 -9.30 -1.04 7.47
N SER A 58 -9.11 0.28 7.50
CA SER A 58 -8.69 1.05 6.31
C SER A 58 -7.37 0.54 5.76
N ARG A 59 -6.36 0.27 6.62
CA ARG A 59 -5.09 -0.31 6.19
C ARG A 59 -5.24 -1.70 5.58
N GLN A 60 -6.10 -2.55 6.16
CA GLN A 60 -6.36 -3.89 5.61
C GLN A 60 -7.03 -3.81 4.23
N LEU A 61 -8.00 -2.91 4.06
CA LEU A 61 -8.64 -2.65 2.77
C LEU A 61 -7.65 -2.08 1.75
N GLU A 62 -6.77 -1.17 2.15
CA GLU A 62 -5.69 -0.65 1.30
C GLU A 62 -4.74 -1.76 0.88
N GLN A 63 -4.28 -2.62 1.79
CA GLN A 63 -3.40 -3.75 1.48
C GLN A 63 -4.06 -4.75 0.52
N ALA A 64 -5.33 -5.12 0.77
CA ALA A 64 -6.09 -5.97 -0.15
C ALA A 64 -6.27 -5.34 -1.53
N ALA A 65 -6.32 -4.00 -1.58
CA ALA A 65 -6.47 -3.23 -2.80
C ALA A 65 -5.14 -2.90 -3.51
N ASP A 66 -3.98 -3.35 -2.99
CA ASP A 66 -2.65 -3.07 -3.54
C ASP A 66 -2.12 -4.15 -4.47
N HIS A 67 -2.74 -5.31 -4.45
CA HIS A 67 -2.33 -6.43 -5.26
C HIS A 67 -3.27 -6.67 -6.44
N ASP A 68 -2.73 -7.24 -7.51
CA ASP A 68 -3.50 -7.78 -8.62
C ASP A 68 -4.09 -9.13 -8.22
N ALA A 69 -5.41 -9.28 -8.37
CA ALA A 69 -6.13 -10.47 -7.90
C ALA A 69 -5.76 -11.77 -8.64
N LEU A 70 -5.27 -11.67 -9.88
CA LEU A 70 -4.89 -12.84 -10.67
C LEU A 70 -3.46 -13.30 -10.34
N THR A 71 -2.51 -12.37 -10.32
CA THR A 71 -1.07 -12.69 -10.25
C THR A 71 -0.50 -12.61 -8.85
N GLY A 72 -1.15 -11.90 -7.93
CA GLY A 72 -0.65 -11.62 -6.59
C GLY A 72 0.41 -10.52 -6.52
N LEU A 73 0.95 -10.07 -7.64
CA LEU A 73 1.88 -8.94 -7.69
C LEU A 73 1.22 -7.65 -7.23
N TYR A 74 2.03 -6.64 -6.94
CA TYR A 74 1.48 -5.29 -6.74
C TYR A 74 0.75 -4.81 -8.00
N ASN A 75 -0.24 -3.94 -7.80
CA ASN A 75 -0.97 -3.32 -8.91
C ASN A 75 -0.49 -1.88 -9.16
N ARG A 76 -1.00 -1.26 -10.23
CA ARG A 76 -0.66 0.11 -10.63
C ARG A 76 -0.91 1.15 -9.52
N ARG A 77 -1.92 0.95 -8.66
CA ARG A 77 -2.20 1.88 -7.56
C ARG A 77 -1.10 1.85 -6.50
N TYR A 78 -0.61 0.67 -6.13
CA TYR A 78 0.54 0.54 -5.24
C TYR A 78 1.79 1.18 -5.83
N LEU A 79 2.05 0.98 -7.13
CA LEU A 79 3.19 1.57 -7.83
C LEU A 79 3.25 3.10 -7.65
N ASN A 80 2.15 3.81 -7.88
CA ASN A 80 2.12 5.26 -7.75
C ASN A 80 2.52 5.71 -6.33
N ARG A 81 1.97 5.08 -5.30
CA ARG A 81 2.33 5.40 -3.90
C ARG A 81 3.76 4.99 -3.55
N TYR A 82 4.27 3.93 -4.14
CA TYR A 82 5.66 3.52 -3.94
C TYR A 82 6.64 4.53 -4.51
N LEU A 83 6.38 5.01 -5.72
CA LEU A 83 7.21 6.01 -6.40
C LEU A 83 7.19 7.37 -5.68
N GLU A 84 6.04 7.81 -5.19
CA GLU A 84 5.94 9.01 -4.33
C GLU A 84 6.82 8.87 -3.07
N ARG A 85 6.84 7.70 -2.44
CA ARG A 85 7.70 7.43 -1.27
C ARG A 85 9.18 7.39 -1.61
N LEU A 86 9.55 6.86 -2.78
CA LEU A 86 10.94 6.86 -3.24
C LEU A 86 11.44 8.28 -3.50
N ALA A 87 10.63 9.10 -4.16
CA ALA A 87 10.94 10.51 -4.42
C ALA A 87 11.18 11.29 -3.11
N GLN A 88 10.35 11.07 -2.08
CA GLN A 88 10.52 11.69 -0.76
C GLN A 88 11.81 11.25 -0.04
N LYS A 89 12.30 10.03 -0.30
CA LYS A 89 13.54 9.49 0.30
C LYS A 89 14.81 9.94 -0.41
N GLY A 90 14.70 10.66 -1.55
CA GLY A 90 15.84 11.13 -2.32
C GLY A 90 16.72 9.99 -2.87
N LYS A 91 16.16 8.81 -3.15
CA LYS A 91 16.91 7.71 -3.76
C LYS A 91 17.29 8.07 -5.20
N LYS A 92 18.57 7.90 -5.53
CA LYS A 92 19.12 8.35 -6.82
C LYS A 92 19.18 7.22 -7.83
N ASP A 93 19.66 6.07 -7.56
CA ASP A 93 19.86 5.02 -8.55
C ASP A 93 18.65 4.06 -8.59
N VAL A 94 17.56 4.52 -9.19
CA VAL A 94 16.33 3.73 -9.36
C VAL A 94 16.08 3.50 -10.84
N TYR A 95 15.86 2.26 -11.22
CA TYR A 95 15.48 1.88 -12.58
C TYR A 95 14.04 1.42 -12.63
N ALA A 96 13.34 1.77 -13.72
CA ALA A 96 12.05 1.22 -14.09
C ALA A 96 12.20 0.34 -15.33
N ALA A 97 11.72 -0.89 -15.28
CA ALA A 97 11.68 -1.81 -16.40
C ALA A 97 10.24 -2.11 -16.77
N LEU A 98 9.78 -1.61 -17.92
CA LEU A 98 8.46 -1.89 -18.46
C LEU A 98 8.55 -3.11 -19.38
N ILE A 99 7.74 -4.12 -19.10
CA ILE A 99 7.76 -5.43 -19.75
C ILE A 99 6.39 -5.71 -20.37
N ASP A 100 6.39 -6.28 -21.58
CA ASP A 100 5.17 -6.73 -22.26
C ASP A 100 5.40 -8.14 -22.83
N LEU A 101 4.46 -9.06 -22.61
CA LEU A 101 4.54 -10.42 -23.07
C LEU A 101 4.31 -10.52 -24.59
N ASP A 102 5.32 -10.98 -25.30
CA ASP A 102 5.27 -11.04 -26.77
C ASP A 102 4.16 -12.00 -27.26
N PHE A 103 3.32 -11.47 -28.15
CA PHE A 103 2.25 -12.23 -28.77
C PHE A 103 1.23 -12.86 -27.79
N PHE A 104 1.02 -12.26 -26.62
CA PHE A 104 0.12 -12.81 -25.61
C PHE A 104 -1.31 -13.00 -26.13
N LYS A 105 -1.81 -12.07 -26.96
CA LYS A 105 -3.09 -12.26 -27.65
C LYS A 105 -3.16 -13.57 -28.43
N LYS A 106 -2.09 -13.94 -29.14
CA LYS A 106 -2.05 -15.23 -29.87
C LYS A 106 -2.10 -16.43 -28.93
N VAL A 107 -1.51 -16.32 -27.74
CA VAL A 107 -1.61 -17.35 -26.70
C VAL A 107 -3.06 -17.54 -26.28
N ASN A 108 -3.78 -16.44 -26.01
CA ASN A 108 -5.20 -16.50 -25.67
C ASN A 108 -6.06 -17.07 -26.81
N ASP A 109 -5.82 -16.62 -28.06
CA ASP A 109 -6.58 -17.05 -29.22
C ASP A 109 -6.36 -18.54 -29.51
N GLU A 110 -5.15 -19.08 -29.27
CA GLU A 110 -4.77 -20.46 -29.58
C GLU A 110 -5.10 -21.45 -28.45
N TYR A 111 -4.91 -21.04 -27.17
CA TYR A 111 -5.01 -21.93 -26.00
C TYR A 111 -6.13 -21.55 -25.04
N GLY A 112 -6.85 -20.47 -25.29
CA GLY A 112 -7.95 -19.98 -24.46
C GLY A 112 -7.47 -19.09 -23.28
N HIS A 113 -8.38 -18.27 -22.77
CA HIS A 113 -8.09 -17.32 -21.70
C HIS A 113 -7.61 -17.99 -20.39
N ALA A 114 -8.11 -19.18 -20.06
CA ALA A 114 -7.67 -19.88 -18.86
C ALA A 114 -6.15 -20.23 -18.91
N PHE A 115 -5.64 -20.60 -20.09
CA PHE A 115 -4.21 -20.81 -20.26
C PHE A 115 -3.45 -19.48 -20.26
N GLY A 116 -4.01 -18.42 -20.84
CA GLY A 116 -3.43 -17.07 -20.74
C GLY A 116 -3.27 -16.62 -19.29
N ASP A 117 -4.26 -16.88 -18.44
CA ASP A 117 -4.20 -16.61 -17.01
C ASP A 117 -3.08 -17.42 -16.32
N GLU A 118 -2.91 -18.72 -16.69
CA GLU A 118 -1.78 -19.53 -16.20
C GLU A 118 -0.44 -18.92 -16.60
N VAL A 119 -0.32 -18.42 -17.83
CA VAL A 119 0.88 -17.75 -18.34
C VAL A 119 1.20 -16.48 -17.54
N LEU A 120 0.20 -15.65 -17.26
CA LEU A 120 0.36 -14.43 -16.46
C LEU A 120 0.80 -14.74 -15.03
N ILE A 121 0.17 -15.74 -14.39
CA ILE A 121 0.51 -16.17 -13.03
C ILE A 121 1.95 -16.69 -12.98
N GLU A 122 2.35 -17.54 -13.94
CA GLU A 122 3.70 -18.09 -13.93
C GLU A 122 4.75 -17.02 -14.24
N PHE A 123 4.47 -16.11 -15.18
CA PHE A 123 5.38 -14.99 -15.43
C PHE A 123 5.58 -14.12 -14.19
N ALA A 124 4.51 -13.84 -13.45
CA ALA A 124 4.58 -13.13 -12.19
C ALA A 124 5.49 -13.84 -11.17
N ARG A 125 5.34 -15.16 -11.01
CA ARG A 125 6.20 -15.99 -10.15
C ARG A 125 7.66 -15.97 -10.60
N ILE A 126 7.89 -15.98 -11.93
CA ILE A 126 9.25 -15.88 -12.50
C ILE A 126 9.86 -14.52 -12.15
N LEU A 127 9.09 -13.42 -12.24
CA LEU A 127 9.56 -12.11 -11.85
C LEU A 127 9.93 -12.08 -10.35
N GLU A 128 9.03 -12.50 -9.46
CA GLU A 128 9.27 -12.49 -8.01
C GLU A 128 10.51 -13.26 -7.59
N ARG A 129 10.67 -14.49 -8.09
CA ARG A 129 11.84 -15.34 -7.71
C ARG A 129 13.18 -14.86 -8.25
N ASN A 130 13.18 -14.02 -9.29
CA ASN A 130 14.38 -13.44 -9.87
C ASN A 130 14.64 -11.99 -9.47
N LEU A 131 13.70 -11.38 -8.76
CA LEU A 131 13.81 -9.99 -8.32
C LEU A 131 15.06 -9.80 -7.47
N ILE A 132 15.76 -8.70 -7.69
CA ILE A 132 17.02 -8.34 -6.99
C ILE A 132 16.83 -7.13 -6.11
N ALA A 133 17.70 -6.98 -5.12
CA ALA A 133 17.67 -5.91 -4.13
C ALA A 133 16.27 -5.75 -3.49
N ASP A 134 15.91 -4.54 -3.07
CA ASP A 134 14.60 -4.17 -2.57
C ASP A 134 13.61 -3.79 -3.71
N GLY A 135 13.76 -4.43 -4.88
CA GLY A 135 12.91 -4.19 -6.03
C GLY A 135 11.47 -4.65 -5.80
N ILE A 136 10.55 -4.08 -6.58
CA ILE A 136 9.16 -4.53 -6.61
C ILE A 136 8.75 -4.93 -8.03
N ALA A 137 7.86 -5.93 -8.12
CA ALA A 137 7.21 -6.32 -9.35
C ALA A 137 5.73 -5.94 -9.29
N VAL A 138 5.24 -5.36 -10.38
CA VAL A 138 3.91 -4.80 -10.51
C VAL A 138 3.26 -5.35 -11.77
N ARG A 139 2.02 -5.80 -11.70
CA ARG A 139 1.20 -5.96 -12.90
C ARG A 139 0.59 -4.62 -13.24
N PHE A 140 1.06 -4.04 -14.37
CA PHE A 140 0.67 -2.68 -14.76
C PHE A 140 -0.68 -2.66 -15.47
N GLY A 141 -0.99 -3.69 -16.27
CA GLY A 141 -2.26 -3.89 -16.95
C GLY A 141 -2.19 -5.09 -17.90
N GLY A 142 -3.30 -5.76 -18.21
CA GLY A 142 -3.36 -6.84 -19.18
C GLY A 142 -2.18 -7.81 -19.11
N GLU A 143 -1.29 -7.72 -20.12
CA GLU A 143 -0.04 -8.46 -20.28
C GLU A 143 1.22 -7.63 -19.97
N GLU A 144 1.04 -6.45 -19.36
CA GLU A 144 2.12 -5.53 -19.05
C GLU A 144 2.52 -5.62 -17.58
N PHE A 145 3.83 -5.65 -17.34
CA PHE A 145 4.45 -5.69 -16.01
C PHE A 145 5.47 -4.57 -15.88
N MET A 146 5.67 -4.10 -14.67
CA MET A 146 6.69 -3.11 -14.36
C MET A 146 7.52 -3.56 -13.17
N LEU A 147 8.84 -3.41 -13.28
CA LEU A 147 9.76 -3.57 -12.16
C LEU A 147 10.29 -2.19 -11.75
N ILE A 148 10.37 -1.95 -10.46
CA ILE A 148 11.11 -0.80 -9.91
C ILE A 148 12.29 -1.37 -9.12
N LEU A 149 13.48 -0.99 -9.51
CA LEU A 149 14.73 -1.58 -9.06
C LEU A 149 15.63 -0.48 -8.47
N PRO A 150 15.57 -0.25 -7.14
CA PRO A 150 16.44 0.69 -6.47
C PRO A 150 17.82 0.09 -6.21
N ASP A 151 18.84 0.95 -6.17
CA ASP A 151 20.21 0.63 -5.75
C ASP A 151 20.85 -0.54 -6.54
N VAL A 152 20.62 -0.59 -7.86
CA VAL A 152 21.16 -1.62 -8.76
C VAL A 152 21.91 -0.99 -9.94
N THR A 153 22.80 -1.77 -10.54
CA THR A 153 23.52 -1.43 -11.76
C THR A 153 22.81 -1.99 -13.00
N GLU A 154 23.06 -1.39 -14.18
CA GLU A 154 22.55 -1.92 -15.45
C GLU A 154 22.98 -3.37 -15.69
N GLU A 155 24.20 -3.72 -15.32
CA GLU A 155 24.70 -5.08 -15.49
C GLU A 155 23.94 -6.11 -14.65
N GLU A 156 23.53 -5.73 -13.43
CA GLU A 156 22.68 -6.57 -12.58
C GLU A 156 21.28 -6.72 -13.17
N ILE A 157 20.72 -5.63 -13.72
CA ILE A 157 19.43 -5.64 -14.42
C ILE A 157 19.50 -6.56 -15.65
N ARG A 158 20.53 -6.44 -16.47
CA ARG A 158 20.72 -7.29 -17.66
C ARG A 158 20.80 -8.77 -17.28
N ARG A 159 21.56 -9.10 -16.23
CA ARG A 159 21.68 -10.49 -15.73
C ARG A 159 20.36 -11.02 -15.18
N MET A 160 19.66 -10.22 -14.41
CA MET A 160 18.34 -10.57 -13.85
C MET A 160 17.33 -10.83 -14.99
N LEU A 161 17.19 -9.90 -15.94
CA LEU A 161 16.24 -10.04 -17.05
C LEU A 161 16.60 -11.18 -18.00
N ALA A 162 17.88 -11.46 -18.20
CA ALA A 162 18.34 -12.64 -18.96
C ALA A 162 17.88 -13.95 -18.29
N LYS A 163 17.93 -14.01 -16.96
CA LYS A 163 17.44 -15.15 -16.18
C LYS A 163 15.92 -15.28 -16.23
N VAL A 164 15.19 -14.18 -16.07
CA VAL A 164 13.74 -14.14 -16.26
C VAL A 164 13.36 -14.67 -17.65
N ARG A 165 14.07 -14.22 -18.71
CA ARG A 165 13.85 -14.67 -20.08
C ARG A 165 14.08 -16.18 -20.24
N ALA A 166 15.17 -16.70 -19.68
CA ALA A 166 15.47 -18.12 -19.74
C ALA A 166 14.41 -18.98 -19.07
N ASP A 167 13.96 -18.57 -17.87
CA ASP A 167 12.91 -19.26 -17.11
C ASP A 167 11.58 -19.24 -17.87
N TYR A 168 11.22 -18.11 -18.47
CA TYR A 168 9.97 -17.96 -19.22
C TYR A 168 9.96 -18.78 -20.52
N ILE A 169 11.07 -18.83 -21.24
CA ILE A 169 11.24 -19.71 -22.39
C ILE A 169 11.12 -21.19 -21.96
N LEU A 170 11.73 -21.56 -20.83
CA LEU A 170 11.66 -22.92 -20.31
C LEU A 170 10.22 -23.34 -19.98
N PHE A 171 9.47 -22.45 -19.29
CA PHE A 171 8.07 -22.66 -19.01
C PHE A 171 7.24 -22.92 -20.29
N GLY A 172 7.38 -22.08 -21.31
CA GLY A 172 6.67 -22.25 -22.57
C GLY A 172 7.01 -23.56 -23.28
N LYS A 173 8.29 -23.96 -23.28
CA LYS A 173 8.73 -25.24 -23.83
C LYS A 173 8.13 -26.44 -23.09
N GLN A 174 8.08 -26.39 -21.77
CA GLN A 174 7.50 -27.46 -20.96
C GLN A 174 5.97 -27.58 -21.15
N LYS A 175 5.26 -26.47 -21.26
CA LYS A 175 3.79 -26.44 -21.34
C LYS A 175 3.24 -26.66 -22.75
N LYS A 176 3.87 -26.07 -23.76
CA LYS A 176 3.34 -26.01 -25.13
C LYS A 176 4.39 -26.32 -26.21
N ASN A 177 5.56 -26.83 -25.84
CA ASN A 177 6.69 -27.03 -26.73
C ASN A 177 7.05 -25.79 -27.58
N ARG A 178 6.83 -24.59 -27.02
CA ARG A 178 7.01 -23.31 -27.68
C ARG A 178 7.74 -22.34 -26.75
N ALA A 179 8.64 -21.53 -27.30
CA ALA A 179 9.22 -20.43 -26.53
C ALA A 179 8.21 -19.31 -26.33
N PHE A 180 7.99 -18.92 -25.07
CA PHE A 180 7.32 -17.66 -24.74
C PHE A 180 8.39 -16.63 -24.44
N THR A 181 8.21 -15.42 -24.95
CA THR A 181 9.17 -14.32 -24.85
C THR A 181 8.50 -13.04 -24.38
N PHE A 182 9.30 -12.07 -24.01
CA PHE A 182 8.84 -10.73 -23.68
C PHE A 182 9.77 -9.66 -24.26
N SER A 183 9.23 -8.48 -24.45
CA SER A 183 9.98 -7.26 -24.76
C SER A 183 10.05 -6.39 -23.53
N CYS A 184 11.15 -5.67 -23.36
CA CYS A 184 11.37 -4.82 -22.17
C CYS A 184 12.09 -3.53 -22.54
N GLY A 185 11.59 -2.41 -22.01
CA GLY A 185 12.27 -1.10 -22.00
C GLY A 185 12.68 -0.74 -20.58
N VAL A 186 13.92 -0.36 -20.38
CA VAL A 186 14.45 0.02 -19.06
C VAL A 186 14.92 1.47 -19.09
N GLU A 187 14.51 2.25 -18.09
CA GLU A 187 14.90 3.64 -17.91
C GLU A 187 15.35 3.91 -16.48
N GLN A 188 16.34 4.76 -16.32
CA GLN A 188 16.81 5.22 -15.01
C GLN A 188 16.07 6.48 -14.60
N PHE A 189 15.70 6.58 -13.33
CA PHE A 189 15.24 7.84 -12.74
C PHE A 189 16.44 8.79 -12.58
N ALA A 190 16.55 9.77 -13.46
CA ALA A 190 17.55 10.83 -13.33
C ALA A 190 17.04 11.95 -12.40
N ASP A 191 17.97 12.74 -11.85
CA ASP A 191 17.62 13.89 -11.00
C ASP A 191 16.68 14.85 -11.75
N GLY A 192 15.52 15.15 -11.15
CA GLY A 192 14.52 16.05 -11.70
C GLY A 192 13.49 15.41 -12.66
N MET A 193 13.61 14.13 -12.97
CA MET A 193 12.56 13.39 -13.69
C MET A 193 11.38 13.08 -12.77
N ASP A 194 10.18 13.28 -13.30
CA ASP A 194 8.98 12.76 -12.65
C ASP A 194 8.68 11.32 -13.10
N VAL A 195 7.72 10.69 -12.42
CA VAL A 195 7.31 9.31 -12.70
C VAL A 195 6.78 9.14 -14.13
N SER A 196 6.09 10.17 -14.67
CA SER A 196 5.50 10.12 -16.01
C SER A 196 6.56 10.18 -17.10
N ASP A 197 7.65 10.91 -16.87
CA ASP A 197 8.78 10.96 -17.80
C ASP A 197 9.52 9.63 -17.88
N VAL A 198 9.77 8.99 -16.72
CA VAL A 198 10.42 7.68 -16.68
C VAL A 198 9.56 6.62 -17.36
N TYR A 199 8.25 6.63 -17.08
CA TYR A 199 7.31 5.73 -17.76
C TYR A 199 7.35 5.93 -19.28
N ARG A 200 7.24 7.15 -19.76
CA ARG A 200 7.26 7.48 -21.17
C ARG A 200 8.55 7.00 -21.86
N GLN A 201 9.70 7.20 -21.23
CA GLN A 201 11.00 6.77 -21.80
C GLN A 201 11.14 5.25 -21.78
N ALA A 202 10.68 4.56 -20.73
CA ALA A 202 10.64 3.12 -20.69
C ALA A 202 9.70 2.53 -21.77
N ASP A 203 8.54 3.18 -22.03
CA ASP A 203 7.59 2.80 -23.07
C ASP A 203 8.18 3.01 -24.47
N GLU A 204 8.87 4.13 -24.74
CA GLU A 204 9.60 4.35 -25.98
C GLU A 204 10.63 3.23 -26.25
N LYS A 205 11.37 2.81 -25.23
CA LYS A 205 12.33 1.71 -25.32
C LYS A 205 11.64 0.36 -25.51
N LEU A 206 10.51 0.11 -24.84
CA LEU A 206 9.69 -1.08 -25.05
C LEU A 206 9.17 -1.15 -26.48
N TYR A 207 8.70 -0.02 -27.02
CA TYR A 207 8.28 0.07 -28.41
C TYR A 207 9.42 -0.28 -29.36
N LEU A 208 10.64 0.26 -29.14
CA LEU A 208 11.83 -0.10 -29.93
C LEU A 208 12.17 -1.58 -29.80
N ALA A 209 12.01 -2.17 -28.63
CA ALA A 209 12.23 -3.61 -28.45
C ALA A 209 11.27 -4.43 -29.33
N LYS A 210 9.99 -4.03 -29.37
CA LYS A 210 8.96 -4.67 -30.22
C LYS A 210 9.24 -4.48 -31.71
N GLU A 211 9.63 -3.29 -32.17
CA GLU A 211 9.97 -3.01 -33.56
C GLU A 211 11.20 -3.76 -34.06
N ARG A 212 12.23 -3.87 -33.22
CA ARG A 212 13.46 -4.56 -33.58
C ARG A 212 13.34 -6.09 -33.57
N GLY A 213 12.12 -6.63 -33.48
CA GLY A 213 11.84 -8.07 -33.61
C GLY A 213 11.50 -8.77 -32.30
N ARG A 214 11.19 -8.03 -31.22
CA ARG A 214 10.78 -8.56 -29.93
C ARG A 214 11.86 -9.38 -29.21
N ASP A 215 11.49 -10.10 -28.14
CA ASP A 215 12.38 -10.99 -27.38
C ASP A 215 13.70 -10.33 -26.99
N ARG A 216 13.61 -9.10 -26.46
CA ARG A 216 14.78 -8.30 -26.08
C ARG A 216 14.52 -7.26 -25.03
N VAL A 217 15.61 -6.81 -24.43
CA VAL A 217 15.67 -5.72 -23.47
C VAL A 217 16.43 -4.55 -24.08
N ILE A 218 15.86 -3.35 -24.03
CA ILE A 218 16.51 -2.09 -24.41
C ILE A 218 16.71 -1.27 -23.12
N ILE A 219 17.96 -0.99 -22.77
CA ILE A 219 18.35 -0.12 -21.64
C ILE A 219 18.93 1.17 -22.20
N ASP A 220 19.87 1.08 -23.12
CA ASP A 220 20.45 2.21 -23.83
C ASP A 220 19.64 2.58 -25.09
N ARG A 221 19.78 3.83 -25.56
CA ARG A 221 19.17 4.27 -26.82
C ARG A 221 19.81 3.66 -28.03
#